data_6ce573d2584ebcb1a40b29b635fdc2e1
#
_entry.id   6ce573d2584ebcb1a40b29b635fdc2e1
#
_cell.length_a   1.000
_cell.length_b   1.000
_cell.length_c   1.000
_cell.angle_alpha   90.00
_cell.angle_beta   90.00
_cell.angle_gamma   90.00
#
_symmetry.space_group_name_H-M   'P 1'
#
loop_
_entity.id
_entity.type
_entity.pdbx_description
1 polymer ?
#
loop_
_entity_poly.entity_id
_entity_poly.type
_entity_poly.pdbx_seq_one_letter_code
_entity_poly.pdbx_strand_id
1 'polypeptide(L)'
;MNRVIAAAMGLLATGAVLVGCSNDKPADKQADKPAASTGDSKVSTGGNTEVKVGGADLAGLDLNSVTCVKQGGKINVASAAIGGQQGLGVVMTDEATPKVESLGLVYDGSALAVSESMGVKVGSAEVKVDGNTYTITGEASGADMKNPMAGMINKPFTITVSCS
;
A
#
# COMPACT_ATOMS: atom_id res chain seq x y z
N MET A 1 -62.21 27.88 -12.50
CA MET A 1 -61.87 27.53 -13.88
C MET A 1 -60.64 26.66 -13.83
N ASN A 2 -60.83 25.34 -13.74
CA ASN A 2 -60.67 24.33 -14.78
C ASN A 2 -59.31 24.42 -15.53
N ARG A 3 -58.47 23.46 -15.32
CA ARG A 3 -58.17 22.23 -16.12
C ARG A 3 -56.94 21.52 -15.54
N VAL A 4 -57.02 20.44 -14.95
CA VAL A 4 -56.85 19.00 -15.25
C VAL A 4 -56.10 18.68 -16.56
N ILE A 5 -54.96 17.97 -16.47
CA ILE A 5 -54.39 16.93 -17.34
C ILE A 5 -53.27 16.31 -16.55
N ALA A 6 -53.31 15.17 -15.94
CA ALA A 6 -53.34 13.77 -16.36
C ALA A 6 -51.99 13.25 -16.93
N ALA A 7 -51.42 12.36 -16.15
CA ALA A 7 -50.76 11.07 -16.45
C ALA A 7 -49.50 11.01 -17.33
N ALA A 8 -48.45 10.40 -16.75
CA ALA A 8 -47.85 9.20 -17.34
C ALA A 8 -47.00 8.48 -16.33
N MET A 9 -47.39 7.26 -16.03
CA MET A 9 -46.67 6.25 -15.30
C MET A 9 -45.45 5.77 -16.11
N GLY A 10 -44.29 5.70 -15.47
CA GLY A 10 -43.13 4.98 -15.98
C GLY A 10 -42.62 4.05 -14.92
N LEU A 11 -43.07 2.79 -14.93
CA LEU A 11 -42.49 1.70 -14.17
C LEU A 11 -41.11 1.40 -14.71
N LEU A 12 -40.09 1.55 -13.92
CA LEU A 12 -38.80 0.94 -14.14
C LEU A 12 -38.58 -0.13 -13.07
N ALA A 13 -38.69 -1.36 -13.51
CA ALA A 13 -38.42 -2.56 -12.75
C ALA A 13 -36.95 -2.63 -12.35
N THR A 14 -36.66 -2.50 -11.07
CA THR A 14 -35.36 -2.80 -10.48
C THR A 14 -35.25 -4.31 -10.29
N GLY A 15 -34.50 -4.96 -11.17
CA GLY A 15 -34.11 -6.34 -11.00
C GLY A 15 -33.00 -6.46 -9.93
N ALA A 16 -33.37 -6.91 -8.76
CA ALA A 16 -32.42 -7.35 -7.74
C ALA A 16 -31.86 -8.72 -8.13
N VAL A 17 -30.59 -8.79 -8.50
CA VAL A 17 -29.88 -10.05 -8.67
C VAL A 17 -29.23 -10.42 -7.34
N LEU A 18 -29.86 -11.30 -6.61
CA LEU A 18 -29.30 -12.00 -5.47
C LEU A 18 -28.39 -13.12 -5.99
N VAL A 19 -27.09 -12.93 -5.92
CA VAL A 19 -26.13 -14.01 -6.14
C VAL A 19 -25.95 -14.75 -4.83
N GLY A 20 -26.61 -15.91 -4.74
CA GLY A 20 -26.45 -16.83 -3.62
C GLY A 20 -25.09 -17.52 -3.67
N CYS A 21 -24.41 -17.58 -2.53
CA CYS A 21 -23.30 -18.47 -2.29
C CYS A 21 -23.81 -19.90 -2.21
N SER A 22 -23.44 -20.75 -3.16
CA SER A 22 -23.55 -22.19 -3.05
C SER A 22 -22.15 -22.80 -3.10
N ASN A 23 -21.87 -23.55 -2.04
CA ASN A 23 -20.69 -24.34 -1.86
C ASN A 23 -20.85 -25.64 -2.67
N ASP A 24 -20.00 -25.85 -3.70
CA ASP A 24 -19.68 -27.19 -4.22
C ASP A 24 -18.46 -27.09 -5.16
N LYS A 25 -17.42 -27.87 -4.87
CA LYS A 25 -16.27 -28.20 -5.71
C LYS A 25 -16.59 -29.44 -6.57
N PRO A 26 -15.87 -29.80 -7.64
CA PRO A 26 -14.68 -29.25 -8.29
C PRO A 26 -14.75 -29.20 -9.85
N ALA A 27 -13.71 -28.68 -10.43
CA ALA A 27 -13.18 -28.88 -11.78
C ALA A 27 -13.19 -27.69 -12.75
N ASP A 28 -11.96 -27.26 -13.05
CA ASP A 28 -11.47 -26.68 -14.33
C ASP A 28 -12.47 -25.96 -15.23
N LYS A 29 -12.34 -24.63 -15.27
CA LYS A 29 -12.18 -23.88 -16.53
C LYS A 29 -11.95 -22.40 -16.23
N GLN A 30 -10.87 -21.93 -16.80
CA GLN A 30 -10.53 -20.56 -17.15
C GLN A 30 -11.75 -19.64 -17.18
N ALA A 31 -11.88 -18.74 -16.22
CA ALA A 31 -12.88 -17.69 -16.24
C ALA A 31 -12.20 -16.36 -16.57
N ASP A 32 -12.71 -15.76 -17.60
CA ASP A 32 -12.36 -14.47 -18.18
C ASP A 32 -12.07 -13.38 -17.14
N LYS A 33 -10.91 -12.78 -17.35
CA LYS A 33 -10.44 -11.55 -16.74
C LYS A 33 -11.38 -10.40 -17.06
N PRO A 34 -11.93 -9.68 -16.10
CA PRO A 34 -12.47 -8.36 -16.40
C PRO A 34 -11.33 -7.44 -16.82
N ALA A 35 -11.39 -6.98 -18.04
CA ALA A 35 -10.52 -5.96 -18.55
C ALA A 35 -10.78 -4.64 -17.78
N ALA A 36 -9.89 -4.30 -16.87
CA ALA A 36 -9.81 -2.98 -16.27
C ALA A 36 -8.62 -2.26 -16.86
N SER A 37 -8.96 -1.27 -17.65
CA SER A 37 -8.25 -0.03 -18.03
C SER A 37 -6.73 -0.04 -18.11
N THR A 38 -6.29 0.16 -19.32
CA THR A 38 -5.06 0.76 -19.81
C THR A 38 -4.43 1.82 -18.88
N GLY A 39 -3.54 1.38 -18.06
CA GLY A 39 -2.45 2.10 -17.46
C GLY A 39 -1.39 1.05 -17.23
N ASP A 40 -0.18 1.23 -17.76
CA ASP A 40 0.95 0.34 -17.51
C ASP A 40 1.22 0.26 -16.00
N SER A 41 0.54 -0.65 -15.32
CA SER A 41 0.86 -0.99 -13.94
C SER A 41 1.65 -2.29 -13.94
N LYS A 42 2.91 -2.21 -13.59
CA LYS A 42 3.74 -3.39 -13.34
C LYS A 42 3.61 -3.74 -11.86
N VAL A 43 3.19 -4.95 -11.60
CA VAL A 43 3.08 -5.49 -10.24
C VAL A 43 4.09 -6.62 -10.09
N SER A 44 4.99 -6.50 -9.14
CA SER A 44 5.89 -7.58 -8.74
C SER A 44 5.65 -7.96 -7.28
N THR A 45 5.69 -9.24 -6.99
CA THR A 45 5.56 -9.81 -5.65
C THR A 45 6.76 -10.69 -5.33
N GLY A 46 7.21 -10.66 -4.07
CA GLY A 46 8.21 -11.61 -3.58
C GLY A 46 9.62 -11.37 -4.09
N GLY A 47 10.05 -10.12 -4.24
CA GLY A 47 11.45 -9.79 -4.47
C GLY A 47 12.30 -9.97 -3.21
N ASN A 48 13.65 -9.99 -3.36
CA ASN A 48 14.54 -9.91 -2.20
C ASN A 48 14.25 -8.62 -1.43
N THR A 49 13.55 -8.76 -0.33
CA THR A 49 13.21 -7.64 0.53
C THR A 49 13.90 -7.82 1.87
N GLU A 50 14.54 -6.78 2.32
CA GLU A 50 15.15 -6.69 3.65
C GLU A 50 14.68 -5.42 4.32
N VAL A 51 14.26 -5.51 5.56
CA VAL A 51 13.82 -4.33 6.34
C VAL A 51 14.52 -4.35 7.69
N LYS A 52 15.26 -3.30 7.98
CA LYS A 52 15.94 -3.07 9.26
C LYS A 52 15.43 -1.78 9.90
N VAL A 53 15.20 -1.82 11.20
CA VAL A 53 14.81 -0.67 12.01
C VAL A 53 15.67 -0.65 13.27
N GLY A 54 16.33 0.48 13.54
CA GLY A 54 17.23 0.60 14.67
C GLY A 54 18.46 -0.33 14.58
N GLY A 55 18.80 -0.79 13.36
CA GLY A 55 19.91 -1.73 13.13
C GLY A 55 19.53 -3.21 13.30
N ALA A 56 18.28 -3.51 13.68
CA ALA A 56 17.77 -4.88 13.80
C ALA A 56 16.83 -5.23 12.66
N ASP A 57 16.84 -6.48 12.23
CA ASP A 57 15.88 -6.97 11.23
C ASP A 57 14.45 -6.86 11.76
N LEU A 58 13.54 -6.46 10.89
CA LEU A 58 12.13 -6.35 11.22
C LEU A 58 11.50 -7.75 11.32
N ALA A 59 11.51 -8.31 12.52
CA ALA A 59 10.92 -9.61 12.79
C ALA A 59 9.38 -9.52 12.68
N GLY A 60 8.76 -10.52 12.03
CA GLY A 60 7.29 -10.61 11.91
C GLY A 60 6.70 -9.92 10.68
N LEU A 61 7.51 -9.31 9.83
CA LEU A 61 7.10 -8.89 8.50
C LEU A 61 7.25 -10.09 7.53
N ASP A 62 6.21 -10.44 6.80
CA ASP A 62 6.34 -11.40 5.72
C ASP A 62 7.00 -10.74 4.51
N LEU A 63 8.31 -10.91 4.42
CA LEU A 63 9.11 -10.35 3.33
C LEU A 63 8.73 -10.93 1.96
N ASN A 64 8.11 -12.12 1.92
CA ASN A 64 7.61 -12.74 0.69
C ASN A 64 6.28 -12.13 0.23
N SER A 65 5.55 -11.45 1.11
CA SER A 65 4.30 -10.77 0.79
C SER A 65 4.50 -9.33 0.31
N VAL A 66 5.74 -8.87 0.24
CA VAL A 66 6.02 -7.52 -0.25
C VAL A 66 5.62 -7.40 -1.71
N THR A 67 4.75 -6.46 -1.98
CA THR A 67 4.26 -6.13 -3.31
C THR A 67 4.81 -4.79 -3.73
N CYS A 68 5.35 -4.74 -4.94
CA CYS A 68 5.79 -3.50 -5.58
C CYS A 68 4.92 -3.22 -6.80
N VAL A 69 4.32 -2.05 -6.85
CA VAL A 69 3.46 -1.60 -7.96
C VAL A 69 4.01 -0.31 -8.52
N LYS A 70 4.37 -0.33 -9.81
CA LYS A 70 4.72 0.88 -10.57
C LYS A 70 3.51 1.34 -11.37
N GLN A 71 3.01 2.52 -11.08
CA GLN A 71 1.85 3.09 -11.76
C GLN A 71 1.83 4.62 -11.64
N GLY A 72 1.53 5.29 -12.75
CA GLY A 72 1.30 6.74 -12.74
C GLY A 72 2.50 7.57 -12.31
N GLY A 73 3.73 7.13 -12.64
CA GLY A 73 4.95 7.82 -12.23
C GLY A 73 5.30 7.64 -10.75
N LYS A 74 4.70 6.64 -10.11
CA LYS A 74 4.95 6.31 -8.70
C LYS A 74 5.25 4.83 -8.53
N ILE A 75 6.05 4.55 -7.51
CA ILE A 75 6.35 3.20 -7.03
C ILE A 75 5.74 3.07 -5.65
N ASN A 76 4.84 2.11 -5.51
CA ASN A 76 4.19 1.77 -4.25
C ASN A 76 4.73 0.43 -3.79
N VAL A 77 5.30 0.40 -2.60
CA VAL A 77 5.77 -0.81 -1.93
C VAL A 77 4.90 -1.03 -0.71
N ALA A 78 4.33 -2.19 -0.58
CA ALA A 78 3.52 -2.54 0.56
C ALA A 78 3.78 -3.98 1.00
N SER A 79 3.77 -4.20 2.29
CA SER A 79 3.73 -5.53 2.88
C SER A 79 2.60 -5.59 3.90
N ALA A 80 1.83 -6.66 3.84
CA ALA A 80 0.81 -6.91 4.84
C ALA A 80 1.45 -7.34 6.16
N ALA A 81 0.88 -6.87 7.26
CA ALA A 81 1.26 -7.35 8.58
C ALA A 81 0.75 -8.78 8.79
N ILE A 82 1.61 -9.68 9.23
CA ILE A 82 1.17 -10.96 9.75
C ILE A 82 0.71 -10.74 11.19
N GLY A 83 -0.53 -11.09 11.49
CA GLY A 83 -1.09 -10.92 12.82
C GLY A 83 -1.37 -9.49 13.25
N GLY A 84 -1.42 -8.53 12.34
CA GLY A 84 -1.84 -7.15 12.61
C GLY A 84 -0.84 -6.27 13.35
N GLN A 85 0.41 -6.69 13.50
CA GLN A 85 1.37 -6.00 14.36
C GLN A 85 2.54 -5.33 13.66
N GLN A 86 2.82 -5.66 12.40
CA GLN A 86 3.93 -5.08 11.67
C GLN A 86 3.53 -4.88 10.21
N GLY A 87 3.82 -3.73 9.66
CA GLY A 87 3.47 -3.40 8.29
C GLY A 87 4.43 -2.38 7.72
N LEU A 88 4.57 -2.40 6.41
CA LEU A 88 5.40 -1.49 5.65
C LEU A 88 4.57 -0.93 4.48
N GLY A 89 4.61 0.38 4.32
CA GLY A 89 4.10 1.06 3.14
C GLY A 89 5.07 2.14 2.72
N VAL A 90 5.45 2.16 1.45
CA VAL A 90 6.30 3.21 0.87
C VAL A 90 5.69 3.69 -0.43
N VAL A 91 5.63 5.00 -0.59
CA VAL A 91 5.31 5.65 -1.86
C VAL A 91 6.49 6.53 -2.25
N MET A 92 7.00 6.31 -3.45
CA MET A 92 8.11 7.09 -4.00
C MET A 92 7.87 7.40 -5.48
N THR A 93 8.55 8.42 -6.01
CA THR A 93 8.48 8.75 -7.43
C THR A 93 9.18 7.68 -8.27
N ASP A 94 8.67 7.43 -9.49
CA ASP A 94 9.31 6.54 -10.48
C ASP A 94 10.17 7.36 -11.45
N GLU A 95 11.24 7.93 -10.91
CA GLU A 95 12.20 8.76 -11.61
C GLU A 95 13.60 8.12 -11.57
N ALA A 96 14.53 8.64 -12.35
CA ALA A 96 15.93 8.19 -12.31
C ALA A 96 16.58 8.38 -10.92
N THR A 97 16.12 9.38 -10.19
CA THR A 97 16.48 9.61 -8.77
C THR A 97 15.18 9.66 -7.97
N PRO A 98 14.66 8.52 -7.53
CA PRO A 98 13.40 8.47 -6.81
C PRO A 98 13.46 9.23 -5.49
N LYS A 99 12.32 9.82 -5.10
CA LYS A 99 12.14 10.47 -3.81
C LYS A 99 11.01 9.80 -3.05
N VAL A 100 11.23 9.57 -1.76
CA VAL A 100 10.16 9.07 -0.88
C VAL A 100 9.18 10.21 -0.62
N GLU A 101 7.93 10.02 -1.00
CA GLU A 101 6.84 10.95 -0.69
C GLU A 101 6.22 10.63 0.66
N SER A 102 6.06 9.34 0.93
CA SER A 102 5.58 8.86 2.22
C SER A 102 6.11 7.47 2.53
N LEU A 103 6.37 7.21 3.79
CA LEU A 103 6.71 5.91 4.33
C LEU A 103 5.96 5.74 5.65
N GLY A 104 5.33 4.62 5.81
CA GLY A 104 4.71 4.17 7.06
C GLY A 104 5.28 2.83 7.47
N LEU A 105 5.62 2.70 8.73
CA LEU A 105 6.24 1.51 9.29
C LEU A 105 5.69 1.25 10.68
N VAL A 106 5.24 0.05 10.95
CA VAL A 106 4.88 -0.40 12.30
C VAL A 106 5.95 -1.37 12.78
N TYR A 107 6.58 -1.06 13.89
CA TYR A 107 7.68 -1.80 14.50
C TYR A 107 7.54 -1.84 16.02
N ASP A 108 7.49 -3.02 16.59
CA ASP A 108 7.43 -3.25 18.05
C ASP A 108 6.41 -2.36 18.80
N GLY A 109 5.21 -2.24 18.22
CA GLY A 109 4.15 -1.40 18.77
C GLY A 109 4.38 0.09 18.60
N SER A 110 5.34 0.51 17.79
CA SER A 110 5.57 1.90 17.41
C SER A 110 5.08 2.16 15.99
N ALA A 111 4.39 3.25 15.78
CA ALA A 111 4.04 3.74 14.45
C ALA A 111 5.05 4.80 14.05
N LEU A 112 5.81 4.52 13.01
CA LEU A 112 6.87 5.38 12.48
C LEU A 112 6.51 5.84 11.07
N ALA A 113 6.87 7.06 10.71
CA ALA A 113 6.59 7.62 9.41
C ALA A 113 7.74 8.48 8.89
N VAL A 114 7.81 8.56 7.57
CA VAL A 114 8.51 9.63 6.85
C VAL A 114 7.50 10.26 5.91
N SER A 115 7.39 11.56 5.93
CA SER A 115 6.55 12.28 5.00
C SER A 115 7.04 13.72 4.81
N GLU A 116 6.83 14.22 3.60
CA GLU A 116 7.01 15.63 3.30
C GLU A 116 5.68 16.13 2.71
N SER A 117 4.95 16.91 3.48
CA SER A 117 3.66 17.44 3.07
C SER A 117 3.51 18.88 3.55
N MET A 118 3.10 19.77 2.66
CA MET A 118 2.85 21.20 2.95
C MET A 118 4.02 21.91 3.63
N GLY A 119 5.27 21.52 3.32
CA GLY A 119 6.46 22.10 3.92
C GLY A 119 6.81 21.58 5.31
N VAL A 120 6.04 20.64 5.84
CA VAL A 120 6.36 19.92 7.07
C VAL A 120 7.05 18.62 6.73
N LYS A 121 8.24 18.40 7.29
CA LYS A 121 8.99 17.15 7.18
C LYS A 121 8.87 16.35 8.46
N VAL A 122 8.48 15.11 8.32
CA VAL A 122 8.50 14.10 9.38
C VAL A 122 9.50 13.03 8.97
N GLY A 123 10.57 12.88 9.74
CA GLY A 123 11.65 11.98 9.38
C GLY A 123 12.43 12.43 8.14
N SER A 124 13.26 11.52 7.62
CA SER A 124 14.02 11.70 6.37
C SER A 124 14.20 10.37 5.65
N ALA A 125 14.29 10.40 4.34
CA ALA A 125 14.61 9.22 3.55
C ALA A 125 15.39 9.59 2.27
N GLU A 126 16.30 8.71 1.90
CA GLU A 126 17.04 8.75 0.65
C GLU A 126 16.88 7.41 -0.07
N VAL A 127 16.84 7.43 -1.39
CA VAL A 127 16.70 6.24 -2.23
C VAL A 127 17.93 6.07 -3.10
N LYS A 128 18.51 4.88 -3.08
CA LYS A 128 19.53 4.44 -4.04
C LYS A 128 18.92 3.36 -4.93
N VAL A 129 19.16 3.47 -6.23
CA VAL A 129 18.66 2.52 -7.23
C VAL A 129 19.83 1.77 -7.83
N ASP A 130 19.70 0.44 -7.87
CA ASP A 130 20.61 -0.45 -8.57
C ASP A 130 19.78 -1.43 -9.42
N GLY A 131 19.68 -1.15 -10.71
CA GLY A 131 18.79 -1.89 -11.59
C GLY A 131 17.32 -1.82 -11.13
N ASN A 132 16.78 -2.94 -10.70
CA ASN A 132 15.42 -3.04 -10.17
C ASN A 132 15.36 -3.03 -8.64
N THR A 133 16.50 -2.85 -7.98
CA THR A 133 16.60 -2.86 -6.53
C THR A 133 16.66 -1.43 -5.99
N TYR A 134 15.79 -1.14 -5.06
CA TYR A 134 15.67 0.14 -4.37
C TYR A 134 16.12 -0.04 -2.92
N THR A 135 17.14 0.71 -2.53
CA THR A 135 17.58 0.77 -1.13
C THR A 135 17.18 2.12 -0.56
N ILE A 136 16.29 2.10 0.41
CA ILE A 136 15.73 3.28 1.06
C ILE A 136 16.32 3.35 2.47
N THR A 137 17.03 4.43 2.77
CA THR A 137 17.66 4.64 4.06
C THR A 137 17.22 5.97 4.65
N GLY A 138 17.15 6.05 5.98
CA GLY A 138 16.76 7.30 6.60
C GLY A 138 16.47 7.17 8.09
N GLU A 139 15.75 8.14 8.59
CA GLU A 139 15.25 8.17 9.96
C GLU A 139 13.74 8.38 9.94
N ALA A 140 12.97 7.47 10.50
CA ALA A 140 11.54 7.57 10.64
C ALA A 140 11.19 8.09 12.03
N SER A 141 10.22 9.01 12.08
CA SER A 141 9.73 9.63 13.32
C SER A 141 8.33 9.14 13.63
N GLY A 142 8.00 8.98 14.88
CA GLY A 142 6.68 8.55 15.27
C GLY A 142 6.47 8.45 16.78
N ALA A 143 5.55 7.59 17.18
CA ALA A 143 5.20 7.40 18.58
C ALA A 143 5.13 5.92 18.95
N ASP A 144 5.47 5.62 20.18
CA ASP A 144 5.20 4.33 20.80
C ASP A 144 3.71 4.24 21.14
N MET A 145 2.99 3.34 20.48
CA MET A 145 1.55 3.14 20.71
C MET A 145 1.25 2.50 22.06
N LYS A 146 2.24 1.86 22.69
CA LYS A 146 2.13 1.32 24.04
C LYS A 146 2.30 2.40 25.12
N ASN A 147 3.03 3.48 24.79
CA ASN A 147 3.26 4.61 25.68
C ASN A 147 3.24 5.95 24.91
N PRO A 148 2.08 6.40 24.44
CA PRO A 148 1.96 7.60 23.61
C PRO A 148 2.37 8.89 24.32
N MET A 149 2.45 8.88 25.64
CA MET A 149 2.89 10.02 26.43
C MET A 149 4.42 10.14 26.55
N ALA A 150 5.18 9.16 26.07
CA ALA A 150 6.65 9.19 26.10
C ALA A 150 7.25 10.20 25.10
N GLY A 151 6.43 10.78 24.23
CA GLY A 151 6.85 11.73 23.21
C GLY A 151 7.21 11.07 21.88
N MET A 152 7.76 11.87 20.97
CA MET A 152 8.18 11.38 19.66
C MET A 152 9.46 10.55 19.77
N ILE A 153 9.50 9.48 19.01
CA ILE A 153 10.67 8.62 18.86
C ILE A 153 11.18 8.71 17.42
N ASN A 154 12.48 8.60 17.26
CA ASN A 154 13.14 8.51 15.96
C ASN A 154 13.90 7.21 15.86
N LYS A 155 13.80 6.54 14.72
CA LYS A 155 14.51 5.28 14.45
C LYS A 155 15.14 5.30 13.07
N PRO A 156 16.44 5.01 12.97
CA PRO A 156 17.07 4.79 11.67
C PRO A 156 16.48 3.53 11.04
N PHE A 157 16.32 3.54 9.73
CA PHE A 157 15.83 2.40 8.98
C PHE A 157 16.60 2.18 7.68
N THR A 158 16.56 0.95 7.21
CA THR A 158 17.03 0.54 5.90
C THR A 158 16.04 -0.45 5.31
N ILE A 159 15.54 -0.15 4.12
CA ILE A 159 14.62 -1.01 3.38
C ILE A 159 15.26 -1.29 2.04
N THR A 160 15.43 -2.56 1.70
CA THR A 160 15.85 -2.99 0.37
C THR A 160 14.72 -3.77 -0.26
N VAL A 161 14.30 -3.39 -1.47
CA VAL A 161 13.21 -4.04 -2.19
C VAL A 161 13.54 -4.14 -3.66
N SER A 162 13.22 -5.27 -4.28
CA SER A 162 13.35 -5.46 -5.72
C SER A 162 11.98 -5.36 -6.38
N CYS A 163 11.85 -4.44 -7.35
CA CYS A 163 10.64 -4.18 -8.10
C CYS A 163 10.90 -4.52 -9.58
N SER A 164 10.40 -5.62 -10.06
CA SER A 164 10.55 -6.08 -11.45
C SER A 164 9.34 -5.74 -12.33
#